data_9a5c1aaac27b7eada6914f7e2b172a5e
#
_entry.id   9a5c1aaac27b7eada6914f7e2b172a5e
#
_cell.length_a   1.000
_cell.length_b   1.000
_cell.length_c   1.000
_cell.angle_alpha   90.00
_cell.angle_beta   90.00
_cell.angle_gamma   90.00
#
_symmetry.space_group_name_H-M   'P 1'
#
loop_
_entity.id
_entity.type
_entity.pdbx_description
1 polymer ?
#
loop_
_entity_poly.entity_id
_entity_poly.type
_entity_poly.pdbx_seq_one_letter_code
_entity_poly.pdbx_strand_id
1 'polypeptide(L)'
;MGGIIGDPSSARITGIVLTNCYNAGTVTNNYTTADVVVGGVIGSSAAKNITAQNCYYLAIAGLSGDGANESAAGMTGKTEVQLKSEDLVADLGGSYIAKDGDYPILGWQDPNAAYTVKFTLSPATASVTVKQGDEAVTPESDGSYRLKNGVYTYEVSAAECQTETGSFTVAYAGQTISITLKEKLYDVKFTTTPDDAVLAVDGRTPEADGRTYRLPKSGNPYAYMLKAFGYEDKSGTFTVTDGDNAQTVTMIKLPTQKVTFGAVTAADGKDITPVISVTCAAWSAQKLTAAADGSYDLPAGEYSYAVSCAGYKTVRGTFTVTNTAVTDRKSVGRERV
;
A
#
# COMPACT_ATOMS: atom_id res chain seq x y z
N MET A 1 30.91 17.04 -42.70
CA MET A 1 29.71 17.87 -42.42
C MET A 1 28.57 16.95 -41.99
N GLY A 2 27.81 17.33 -40.99
CA GLY A 2 26.68 16.53 -40.52
C GLY A 2 25.40 17.35 -40.42
N GLY A 3 24.25 16.72 -40.59
CA GLY A 3 22.96 17.39 -40.56
C GLY A 3 22.56 17.92 -39.19
N ILE A 4 23.04 17.30 -38.11
CA ILE A 4 22.80 17.70 -36.70
C ILE A 4 24.10 18.07 -36.03
N ILE A 5 25.14 17.26 -36.18
CA ILE A 5 26.47 17.51 -35.63
C ILE A 5 27.48 17.44 -36.79
N GLY A 6 28.35 18.42 -36.92
CA GLY A 6 29.42 18.45 -37.89
C GLY A 6 30.49 17.39 -37.64
N ASP A 7 31.70 17.82 -37.27
CA ASP A 7 32.80 16.93 -36.88
C ASP A 7 33.14 17.13 -35.40
N PRO A 8 32.79 16.18 -34.51
CA PRO A 8 33.11 16.24 -33.11
C PRO A 8 34.54 15.73 -32.78
N SER A 9 35.47 15.79 -33.73
CA SER A 9 36.83 15.22 -33.60
C SER A 9 37.72 15.91 -32.55
N SER A 10 37.24 16.96 -31.90
CA SER A 10 37.99 17.65 -30.82
C SER A 10 38.34 16.71 -29.66
N ALA A 11 39.59 16.67 -29.29
CA ALA A 11 40.08 15.82 -28.19
C ALA A 11 39.44 16.10 -26.78
N ARG A 12 38.66 17.17 -26.68
CA ARG A 12 38.02 17.59 -25.42
C ARG A 12 36.56 17.07 -25.27
N ILE A 13 36.00 16.51 -26.33
CA ILE A 13 34.63 16.00 -26.29
C ILE A 13 34.68 14.50 -26.00
N THR A 14 34.22 14.10 -24.86
CA THR A 14 34.11 12.68 -24.41
C THR A 14 32.65 12.32 -24.22
N GLY A 15 32.12 11.53 -25.13
CA GLY A 15 30.73 11.04 -25.09
C GLY A 15 29.71 12.07 -25.59
N ILE A 16 29.07 11.77 -26.72
CA ILE A 16 27.93 12.51 -27.23
C ILE A 16 26.77 11.54 -27.26
N VAL A 17 25.64 11.94 -26.73
CA VAL A 17 24.37 11.19 -26.78
C VAL A 17 23.38 11.99 -27.60
N LEU A 18 22.92 11.40 -28.70
CA LEU A 18 21.88 11.92 -29.55
C LEU A 18 20.65 11.06 -29.40
N THR A 19 19.55 11.64 -29.01
CA THR A 19 18.28 10.91 -28.89
C THR A 19 17.14 11.70 -29.51
N ASN A 20 16.23 10.98 -30.17
CA ASN A 20 14.95 11.53 -30.60
C ASN A 20 15.13 12.81 -31.45
N CYS A 21 15.91 12.75 -32.45
CA CYS A 21 16.17 13.91 -33.33
C CYS A 21 16.09 13.55 -34.82
N TYR A 22 15.83 14.54 -35.65
CA TYR A 22 15.84 14.32 -37.08
C TYR A 22 16.40 15.51 -37.87
N ASN A 23 16.91 15.23 -39.02
CA ASN A 23 17.35 16.21 -40.03
C ASN A 23 16.53 16.05 -41.32
N ALA A 24 15.69 17.02 -41.62
CA ALA A 24 14.92 17.09 -42.85
C ALA A 24 15.67 17.84 -43.99
N GLY A 25 16.79 18.47 -43.66
CA GLY A 25 17.58 19.21 -44.63
C GLY A 25 18.48 18.32 -45.46
N THR A 26 18.72 18.73 -46.71
CA THR A 26 19.70 18.09 -47.61
C THR A 26 21.11 18.35 -47.10
N VAL A 27 21.88 17.29 -46.92
CA VAL A 27 23.31 17.38 -46.59
C VAL A 27 24.11 17.00 -47.83
N THR A 28 24.84 17.94 -48.39
CA THR A 28 25.63 17.75 -49.63
C THR A 28 27.08 18.12 -49.41
N ASN A 29 27.98 17.40 -50.07
CA ASN A 29 29.39 17.74 -50.14
C ASN A 29 29.63 18.62 -51.36
N ASN A 30 29.99 19.87 -51.13
CA ASN A 30 30.34 20.80 -52.20
C ASN A 30 31.86 20.85 -52.48
N TYR A 31 32.63 20.01 -51.84
CA TYR A 31 34.08 19.92 -52.02
C TYR A 31 34.42 18.75 -52.94
N THR A 32 35.38 18.97 -53.80
CA THR A 32 35.86 17.96 -54.77
C THR A 32 36.99 17.08 -54.21
N THR A 33 37.39 17.30 -52.97
CA THR A 33 38.47 16.53 -52.33
C THR A 33 37.89 15.28 -51.62
N ALA A 34 38.59 14.15 -51.78
CA ALA A 34 38.18 12.84 -51.28
C ALA A 34 38.10 12.74 -49.73
N ASP A 35 38.61 13.75 -49.00
CA ASP A 35 38.76 13.71 -47.56
C ASP A 35 37.58 14.33 -46.77
N VAL A 36 36.54 14.80 -47.47
CA VAL A 36 35.36 15.40 -46.77
C VAL A 36 34.31 14.33 -46.53
N VAL A 37 34.14 14.02 -45.27
CA VAL A 37 33.14 13.07 -44.78
C VAL A 37 31.81 13.77 -44.51
N VAL A 38 30.71 13.21 -45.02
CA VAL A 38 29.36 13.79 -44.91
C VAL A 38 28.39 12.75 -44.39
N GLY A 39 27.65 13.06 -43.35
CA GLY A 39 26.63 12.19 -42.77
C GLY A 39 25.30 12.89 -42.55
N GLY A 40 24.23 12.15 -42.69
CA GLY A 40 22.85 12.67 -42.52
C GLY A 40 22.53 13.18 -41.12
N VAL A 41 23.17 12.63 -40.11
CA VAL A 41 23.07 13.03 -38.72
C VAL A 41 24.40 13.59 -38.23
N ILE A 42 25.49 12.83 -38.37
CA ILE A 42 26.83 13.16 -37.88
C ILE A 42 27.79 13.17 -39.07
N GLY A 43 28.62 14.21 -39.18
CA GLY A 43 29.62 14.29 -40.23
C GLY A 43 30.73 13.24 -40.10
N SER A 44 31.23 13.02 -38.89
CA SER A 44 32.21 11.99 -38.60
C SER A 44 32.19 11.59 -37.12
N SER A 45 32.06 10.30 -36.83
CA SER A 45 32.22 9.74 -35.51
C SER A 45 33.58 9.11 -35.23
N ALA A 46 34.52 9.23 -36.17
CA ALA A 46 35.78 8.47 -36.21
C ALA A 46 36.63 8.56 -34.92
N ALA A 47 36.34 9.46 -34.03
CA ALA A 47 37.18 9.67 -32.86
C ALA A 47 36.55 9.45 -31.50
N LYS A 48 35.24 9.25 -31.34
CA LYS A 48 34.65 9.40 -29.99
C LYS A 48 33.39 8.56 -29.75
N ASN A 49 33.15 8.26 -28.51
CA ASN A 49 31.98 7.53 -27.98
C ASN A 49 30.69 8.33 -28.26
N ILE A 50 30.14 8.17 -29.46
CA ILE A 50 28.84 8.72 -29.83
C ILE A 50 27.81 7.63 -29.74
N THR A 51 26.77 7.88 -28.97
CA THR A 51 25.59 7.02 -28.90
C THR A 51 24.43 7.73 -29.59
N ALA A 52 23.79 7.09 -30.54
CA ALA A 52 22.60 7.58 -31.20
C ALA A 52 21.43 6.64 -30.94
N GLN A 53 20.25 7.18 -30.73
CA GLN A 53 19.01 6.43 -30.62
C GLN A 53 17.86 7.25 -31.19
N ASN A 54 17.05 6.62 -32.05
CA ASN A 54 15.90 7.28 -32.70
C ASN A 54 16.33 8.57 -33.43
N CYS A 55 17.42 8.52 -34.18
CA CYS A 55 17.90 9.64 -34.96
C CYS A 55 17.61 9.37 -36.46
N TYR A 56 16.98 10.32 -37.10
CA TYR A 56 16.52 10.16 -38.50
C TYR A 56 17.10 11.25 -39.40
N TYR A 57 17.23 10.94 -40.67
CA TYR A 57 17.70 11.91 -41.67
C TYR A 57 17.02 11.69 -43.02
N LEU A 58 16.99 12.74 -43.84
CA LEU A 58 16.49 12.63 -45.21
C LEU A 58 17.43 11.74 -46.00
N ALA A 59 16.91 10.58 -46.44
CA ALA A 59 17.69 9.61 -47.22
C ALA A 59 17.98 10.15 -48.64
N ILE A 60 19.25 10.25 -48.94
CA ILE A 60 19.77 10.60 -50.28
C ILE A 60 20.75 9.51 -50.66
N ALA A 61 20.80 9.17 -51.96
CA ALA A 61 21.71 8.15 -52.47
C ALA A 61 23.17 8.42 -52.06
N GLY A 62 23.81 7.44 -51.42
CA GLY A 62 25.18 7.53 -50.97
C GLY A 62 25.39 8.29 -49.63
N LEU A 63 24.32 8.72 -48.95
CA LEU A 63 24.41 9.36 -47.64
C LEU A 63 24.11 8.34 -46.55
N SER A 64 25.05 8.15 -45.64
CA SER A 64 24.86 7.39 -44.38
C SER A 64 24.48 8.32 -43.22
N GLY A 65 23.99 7.75 -42.11
CA GLY A 65 23.69 8.52 -40.88
C GLY A 65 24.94 9.15 -40.27
N ASP A 66 26.04 8.42 -40.28
CA ASP A 66 27.39 8.87 -39.89
C ASP A 66 28.29 8.78 -41.12
N GLY A 67 28.89 9.88 -41.51
CA GLY A 67 29.72 9.93 -42.69
C GLY A 67 31.00 9.09 -42.61
N ALA A 68 31.53 8.82 -41.43
CA ALA A 68 32.70 7.97 -41.21
C ALA A 68 32.36 6.49 -40.99
N ASN A 69 31.07 6.17 -40.73
CA ASN A 69 30.63 4.83 -40.39
C ASN A 69 29.26 4.52 -41.01
N GLU A 70 29.28 3.79 -42.11
CA GLU A 70 28.06 3.43 -42.86
C GLU A 70 27.08 2.55 -42.04
N SER A 71 27.56 1.91 -40.97
CA SER A 71 26.77 1.02 -40.11
C SER A 71 26.44 1.64 -38.77
N ALA A 72 26.41 2.96 -38.64
CA ALA A 72 26.16 3.63 -37.38
C ALA A 72 24.77 3.27 -36.78
N ALA A 73 24.77 2.64 -35.63
CA ALA A 73 23.57 2.24 -34.94
C ALA A 73 22.74 3.45 -34.48
N GLY A 74 21.40 3.32 -34.50
CA GLY A 74 20.48 4.34 -34.02
C GLY A 74 20.25 5.54 -34.94
N MET A 75 20.76 5.48 -36.18
CA MET A 75 20.57 6.50 -37.22
C MET A 75 19.93 5.86 -38.46
N THR A 76 18.76 6.34 -38.86
CA THR A 76 17.99 5.74 -39.95
C THR A 76 17.62 6.78 -41.00
N GLY A 77 17.96 6.50 -42.29
CA GLY A 77 17.51 7.28 -43.41
C GLY A 77 16.01 7.06 -43.67
N LYS A 78 15.27 8.12 -43.81
CA LYS A 78 13.83 8.10 -44.15
C LYS A 78 13.57 8.97 -45.38
N THR A 79 12.60 8.59 -46.20
CA THR A 79 12.10 9.43 -47.27
C THR A 79 11.41 10.67 -46.71
N GLU A 80 11.22 11.69 -47.54
CA GLU A 80 10.48 12.89 -47.13
C GLU A 80 9.07 12.56 -46.63
N VAL A 81 8.36 11.66 -47.30
CA VAL A 81 7.03 11.20 -46.89
C VAL A 81 7.08 10.55 -45.51
N GLN A 82 8.07 9.72 -45.22
CA GLN A 82 8.26 9.10 -43.93
C GLN A 82 8.66 10.11 -42.85
N LEU A 83 9.43 11.14 -43.19
CA LEU A 83 9.78 12.21 -42.25
C LEU A 83 8.60 13.13 -41.90
N LYS A 84 7.53 13.11 -42.69
CA LYS A 84 6.28 13.86 -42.46
C LYS A 84 5.15 12.99 -41.90
N SER A 85 5.42 11.73 -41.58
CA SER A 85 4.41 10.78 -41.06
C SER A 85 4.19 10.87 -39.57
N GLU A 86 3.01 10.46 -39.12
CA GLU A 86 2.70 10.29 -37.69
C GLU A 86 3.56 9.21 -37.04
N ASP A 87 3.99 8.20 -37.81
CA ASP A 87 4.89 7.15 -37.33
C ASP A 87 6.23 7.75 -36.86
N LEU A 88 6.74 8.76 -37.55
CA LEU A 88 7.95 9.44 -37.11
C LEU A 88 7.76 10.15 -35.76
N VAL A 89 6.60 10.74 -35.55
CA VAL A 89 6.29 11.38 -34.24
C VAL A 89 6.28 10.35 -33.11
N ALA A 90 5.70 9.18 -33.34
CA ALA A 90 5.73 8.07 -32.40
C ALA A 90 7.18 7.60 -32.12
N ASP A 91 8.00 7.48 -33.16
CA ASP A 91 9.41 7.10 -33.05
C ASP A 91 10.26 8.14 -32.28
N LEU A 92 9.98 9.44 -32.49
CA LEU A 92 10.69 10.56 -31.86
C LEU A 92 10.27 10.80 -30.40
N GLY A 93 9.12 10.26 -30.01
CA GLY A 93 8.60 10.38 -28.64
C GLY A 93 7.83 11.68 -28.35
N GLY A 94 7.27 11.75 -27.15
CA GLY A 94 6.23 12.69 -26.77
C GLY A 94 6.56 14.20 -26.78
N SER A 95 7.80 14.58 -27.10
CA SER A 95 8.18 15.99 -27.25
C SER A 95 7.86 16.57 -28.63
N TYR A 96 7.58 15.71 -29.62
CA TYR A 96 7.22 16.11 -30.97
C TYR A 96 5.72 15.97 -31.19
N ILE A 97 5.19 16.81 -32.07
CA ILE A 97 3.81 16.77 -32.56
C ILE A 97 3.78 16.73 -34.08
N ALA A 98 2.81 16.01 -34.63
CA ALA A 98 2.56 15.96 -36.03
C ALA A 98 2.06 17.34 -36.52
N LYS A 99 2.48 17.72 -37.72
CA LYS A 99 1.97 18.87 -38.45
C LYS A 99 1.49 18.38 -39.81
N ASP A 100 0.21 18.57 -40.06
CA ASP A 100 -0.44 18.01 -41.24
C ASP A 100 0.28 18.41 -42.53
N GLY A 101 0.74 17.39 -43.31
CA GLY A 101 1.47 17.55 -44.55
C GLY A 101 2.89 18.14 -44.44
N ASP A 102 3.38 18.36 -43.19
CA ASP A 102 4.68 18.99 -42.95
C ASP A 102 5.52 18.14 -41.97
N TYR A 103 6.74 18.54 -41.70
CA TYR A 103 7.64 17.91 -40.76
C TYR A 103 7.16 18.08 -39.32
N PRO A 104 7.36 17.08 -38.46
CA PRO A 104 7.05 17.22 -37.05
C PRO A 104 7.76 18.42 -36.40
N ILE A 105 7.08 19.09 -35.50
CA ILE A 105 7.67 20.20 -34.76
C ILE A 105 7.77 19.84 -33.27
N LEU A 106 8.65 20.49 -32.55
CA LEU A 106 8.67 20.37 -31.10
C LEU A 106 7.42 21.02 -30.52
N GLY A 107 6.80 20.38 -29.54
CA GLY A 107 5.53 20.82 -29.00
C GLY A 107 5.51 22.26 -28.49
N TRP A 108 6.65 22.80 -28.01
CA TRP A 108 6.76 24.20 -27.59
C TRP A 108 6.69 25.21 -28.75
N GLN A 109 6.84 24.76 -30.00
CA GLN A 109 6.74 25.60 -31.20
C GLN A 109 5.29 25.86 -31.61
N ASP A 110 4.34 25.05 -31.10
CA ASP A 110 2.92 25.29 -31.32
C ASP A 110 2.23 25.62 -29.99
N PRO A 111 1.78 26.87 -29.79
CA PRO A 111 1.07 27.26 -28.58
C PRO A 111 -0.28 26.54 -28.42
N ASN A 112 -0.80 25.92 -29.47
CA ASN A 112 -2.05 25.18 -29.45
C ASN A 112 -1.87 23.67 -29.30
N ALA A 113 -0.62 23.19 -29.26
CA ALA A 113 -0.33 21.80 -29.07
C ALA A 113 -1.03 21.23 -27.83
N ALA A 114 -1.69 20.09 -28.02
CA ALA A 114 -2.32 19.35 -26.92
C ALA A 114 -1.72 17.95 -26.81
N TYR A 115 -1.48 17.54 -25.57
CA TYR A 115 -0.79 16.31 -25.22
C TYR A 115 -1.76 15.34 -24.57
N THR A 116 -1.57 14.05 -24.82
CA THR A 116 -2.43 13.02 -24.24
C THR A 116 -2.03 12.74 -22.80
N VAL A 117 -2.97 12.93 -21.89
CA VAL A 117 -2.84 12.56 -20.48
C VAL A 117 -3.80 11.41 -20.19
N LYS A 118 -3.28 10.33 -19.61
CA LYS A 118 -4.06 9.15 -19.21
C LYS A 118 -4.03 8.98 -17.70
N PHE A 119 -5.14 8.50 -17.15
CA PHE A 119 -5.22 8.11 -15.74
C PHE A 119 -5.36 6.59 -15.63
N THR A 120 -4.53 5.99 -14.80
CA THR A 120 -4.67 4.58 -14.38
C THR A 120 -5.20 4.59 -12.96
N LEU A 121 -6.43 4.14 -12.79
CA LEU A 121 -7.16 4.24 -11.53
C LEU A 121 -7.33 2.86 -10.87
N SER A 122 -7.20 2.82 -9.56
CA SER A 122 -7.53 1.67 -8.73
C SER A 122 -8.42 2.16 -7.56
N PRO A 123 -9.64 1.59 -7.40
CA PRO A 123 -10.27 0.56 -8.21
C PRO A 123 -10.60 1.04 -9.63
N ALA A 124 -10.75 0.09 -10.57
CA ALA A 124 -11.07 0.41 -11.98
C ALA A 124 -12.45 1.08 -12.17
N THR A 125 -13.30 1.04 -11.15
CA THR A 125 -14.61 1.72 -11.11
C THR A 125 -14.50 3.18 -10.70
N ALA A 126 -13.30 3.66 -10.36
CA ALA A 126 -13.10 5.07 -10.01
C ALA A 126 -13.30 5.98 -11.23
N SER A 127 -13.82 7.16 -10.98
CA SER A 127 -13.96 8.23 -11.95
C SER A 127 -12.99 9.36 -11.64
N VAL A 128 -12.51 10.03 -12.69
CA VAL A 128 -11.65 11.21 -12.58
C VAL A 128 -12.31 12.42 -13.24
N THR A 129 -12.22 13.56 -12.58
CA THR A 129 -12.57 14.86 -13.14
C THR A 129 -11.30 15.69 -13.18
N VAL A 130 -10.97 16.25 -14.35
CA VAL A 130 -9.82 17.14 -14.55
C VAL A 130 -10.33 18.55 -14.76
N LYS A 131 -9.66 19.54 -14.15
CA LYS A 131 -10.00 20.96 -14.31
C LYS A 131 -8.76 21.79 -14.65
N GLN A 132 -8.99 22.89 -15.39
CA GLN A 132 -8.03 23.97 -15.56
C GLN A 132 -8.64 25.24 -14.93
N GLY A 133 -8.10 25.67 -13.81
CA GLY A 133 -8.80 26.62 -12.95
C GLY A 133 -10.10 26.02 -12.43
N ASP A 134 -11.23 26.73 -12.63
CA ASP A 134 -12.56 26.24 -12.22
C ASP A 134 -13.29 25.46 -13.34
N GLU A 135 -12.76 25.45 -14.55
CA GLU A 135 -13.39 24.84 -15.72
C GLU A 135 -13.04 23.35 -15.83
N ALA A 136 -14.06 22.51 -15.94
CA ALA A 136 -13.88 21.07 -16.16
C ALA A 136 -13.49 20.79 -17.61
N VAL A 137 -12.51 19.91 -17.80
CA VAL A 137 -12.08 19.43 -19.12
C VAL A 137 -12.82 18.13 -19.45
N THR A 138 -13.40 18.09 -20.64
CA THR A 138 -14.08 16.89 -21.15
C THR A 138 -13.04 15.86 -21.60
N PRO A 139 -13.13 14.60 -21.15
CA PRO A 139 -12.27 13.53 -21.66
C PRO A 139 -12.65 13.13 -23.08
N GLU A 140 -11.71 12.52 -23.78
CA GLU A 140 -11.94 11.83 -25.05
C GLU A 140 -12.76 10.55 -24.85
N SER A 141 -13.24 9.95 -25.94
CA SER A 141 -14.06 8.73 -25.91
C SER A 141 -13.36 7.52 -25.27
N ASP A 142 -12.01 7.50 -25.24
CA ASP A 142 -11.18 6.46 -24.60
C ASP A 142 -10.86 6.77 -23.13
N GLY A 143 -11.42 7.85 -22.57
CA GLY A 143 -11.17 8.31 -21.21
C GLY A 143 -9.85 9.08 -21.01
N SER A 144 -9.07 9.30 -22.07
CA SER A 144 -7.89 10.16 -22.01
C SER A 144 -8.26 11.64 -22.13
N TYR A 145 -7.32 12.52 -21.83
CA TYR A 145 -7.48 13.96 -21.95
C TYR A 145 -6.49 14.54 -22.95
N ARG A 146 -6.96 15.42 -23.84
CA ARG A 146 -6.11 16.20 -24.75
C ARG A 146 -5.90 17.59 -24.15
N LEU A 147 -4.74 17.79 -23.52
CA LEU A 147 -4.47 18.98 -22.72
C LEU A 147 -3.32 19.83 -23.30
N LYS A 148 -3.49 21.14 -23.33
CA LYS A 148 -2.42 22.09 -23.65
C LYS A 148 -1.41 22.15 -22.50
N ASN A 149 -0.26 22.77 -22.72
CA ASN A 149 0.67 23.08 -21.64
C ASN A 149 -0.02 23.92 -20.55
N GLY A 150 0.21 23.55 -19.31
CA GLY A 150 -0.41 24.24 -18.18
C GLY A 150 -0.50 23.38 -16.94
N VAL A 151 -1.02 23.98 -15.88
CA VAL A 151 -1.30 23.32 -14.61
C VAL A 151 -2.77 22.93 -14.58
N TYR A 152 -3.03 21.71 -14.17
CA TYR A 152 -4.36 21.13 -14.04
C TYR A 152 -4.53 20.52 -12.66
N THR A 153 -5.76 20.48 -12.19
CA THR A 153 -6.15 19.76 -10.98
C THR A 153 -7.00 18.55 -11.35
N TYR A 154 -7.00 17.56 -10.48
CA TYR A 154 -7.88 16.40 -10.62
C TYR A 154 -8.56 16.07 -9.30
N GLU A 155 -9.72 15.47 -9.42
CA GLU A 155 -10.45 14.81 -8.35
C GLU A 155 -10.80 13.38 -8.79
N VAL A 156 -10.41 12.39 -8.01
CA VAL A 156 -10.70 10.96 -8.26
C VAL A 156 -11.57 10.44 -7.14
N SER A 157 -12.67 9.80 -7.50
CA SER A 157 -13.62 9.24 -6.55
C SER A 157 -14.13 7.85 -6.98
N ALA A 158 -14.46 7.03 -6.01
CA ALA A 158 -15.16 5.76 -6.19
C ALA A 158 -16.05 5.48 -4.97
N ALA A 159 -17.04 4.60 -5.16
CA ALA A 159 -17.86 4.14 -4.05
C ALA A 159 -16.98 3.47 -2.98
N GLU A 160 -17.28 3.72 -1.72
CA GLU A 160 -16.57 3.19 -0.55
C GLU A 160 -15.07 3.53 -0.49
N CYS A 161 -14.63 4.53 -1.25
CA CYS A 161 -13.26 5.04 -1.22
C CYS A 161 -13.21 6.50 -0.76
N GLN A 162 -12.08 6.87 -0.20
CA GLN A 162 -11.76 8.27 0.09
C GLN A 162 -11.48 8.98 -1.23
N THR A 163 -12.07 10.16 -1.42
CA THR A 163 -11.78 11.01 -2.59
C THR A 163 -10.32 11.47 -2.53
N GLU A 164 -9.62 11.38 -3.66
CA GLU A 164 -8.25 11.84 -3.83
C GLU A 164 -8.25 13.06 -4.75
N THR A 165 -7.56 14.12 -4.36
CA THR A 165 -7.40 15.34 -5.16
C THR A 165 -5.93 15.65 -5.33
N GLY A 166 -5.57 16.24 -6.48
CA GLY A 166 -4.20 16.62 -6.72
C GLY A 166 -4.05 17.55 -7.90
N SER A 167 -2.81 17.83 -8.26
CA SER A 167 -2.47 18.64 -9.42
C SER A 167 -1.34 18.03 -10.22
N PHE A 168 -1.28 18.35 -11.49
CA PHE A 168 -0.21 17.98 -12.40
C PHE A 168 0.05 19.07 -13.42
N THR A 169 1.24 19.03 -14.01
CA THR A 169 1.64 19.96 -15.07
C THR A 169 1.82 19.20 -16.36
N VAL A 170 1.23 19.70 -17.43
CA VAL A 170 1.55 19.30 -18.81
C VAL A 170 2.63 20.23 -19.32
N ALA A 171 3.79 19.64 -19.64
CA ALA A 171 4.97 20.37 -20.11
C ALA A 171 5.50 19.71 -21.37
N TYR A 172 4.90 20.03 -22.51
CA TYR A 172 5.31 19.61 -23.84
C TYR A 172 5.40 18.09 -24.07
N ALA A 173 4.73 17.30 -23.24
CA ALA A 173 4.69 15.85 -23.36
C ALA A 173 3.41 15.26 -22.77
N GLY A 174 2.98 14.14 -23.36
CA GLY A 174 1.93 13.30 -22.77
C GLY A 174 2.45 12.57 -21.54
N GLN A 175 1.52 12.20 -20.64
CA GLN A 175 1.88 11.48 -19.42
C GLN A 175 0.76 10.53 -18.97
N THR A 176 1.14 9.58 -18.12
CA THR A 176 0.19 8.71 -17.42
C THR A 176 0.29 8.95 -15.93
N ILE A 177 -0.84 9.18 -15.28
CA ILE A 177 -0.96 9.43 -13.85
C ILE A 177 -1.66 8.23 -13.23
N SER A 178 -1.02 7.58 -12.26
CA SER A 178 -1.56 6.41 -11.56
C SER A 178 -2.06 6.82 -10.17
N ILE A 179 -3.33 6.56 -9.89
CA ILE A 179 -3.98 6.88 -8.61
C ILE A 179 -4.59 5.60 -8.02
N THR A 180 -4.25 5.34 -6.76
CA THR A 180 -4.85 4.25 -5.99
C THR A 180 -5.61 4.84 -4.81
N LEU A 181 -6.93 4.74 -4.83
CA LEU A 181 -7.78 5.23 -3.76
C LEU A 181 -7.70 4.34 -2.53
N LYS A 182 -7.81 4.95 -1.37
CA LYS A 182 -7.92 4.26 -0.08
C LYS A 182 -9.39 4.00 0.23
N GLU A 183 -9.67 2.83 0.80
CA GLU A 183 -11.01 2.51 1.28
C GLU A 183 -11.46 3.47 2.39
N LYS A 184 -12.75 3.77 2.43
CA LYS A 184 -13.37 4.41 3.59
C LYS A 184 -13.42 3.42 4.74
N LEU A 185 -12.97 3.86 5.90
CA LEU A 185 -13.05 3.08 7.12
C LEU A 185 -14.10 3.71 8.05
N TYR A 186 -14.89 2.85 8.65
CA TYR A 186 -15.97 3.21 9.57
C TYR A 186 -15.64 2.67 10.96
N ASP A 187 -15.90 3.46 11.98
CA ASP A 187 -15.68 3.05 13.35
C ASP A 187 -16.80 2.09 13.80
N VAL A 188 -16.40 0.91 14.24
CA VAL A 188 -17.29 -0.10 14.82
C VAL A 188 -16.95 -0.23 16.29
N LYS A 189 -17.84 0.22 17.17
CA LYS A 189 -17.60 0.23 18.62
C LYS A 189 -18.38 -0.89 19.30
N PHE A 190 -17.68 -1.72 20.07
CA PHE A 190 -18.27 -2.77 20.88
C PHE A 190 -18.47 -2.33 22.32
N THR A 191 -19.67 -2.57 22.84
CA THR A 191 -19.98 -2.52 24.26
C THR A 191 -20.32 -3.94 24.70
N THR A 192 -19.59 -4.46 25.67
CA THR A 192 -19.70 -5.86 26.10
C THR A 192 -20.12 -5.96 27.55
N THR A 193 -20.85 -7.01 27.87
CA THR A 193 -21.11 -7.42 29.25
C THR A 193 -20.67 -8.88 29.40
N PRO A 194 -19.63 -9.15 30.20
CA PRO A 194 -18.87 -8.21 31.08
C PRO A 194 -17.98 -7.26 30.24
N ASP A 195 -17.56 -6.18 30.85
CA ASP A 195 -16.75 -5.12 30.20
C ASP A 195 -15.28 -5.52 30.00
N ASP A 196 -14.79 -6.50 30.76
CA ASP A 196 -13.45 -7.07 30.65
C ASP A 196 -13.33 -8.25 29.67
N ALA A 197 -14.43 -8.59 28.96
CA ALA A 197 -14.39 -9.65 27.96
C ALA A 197 -13.33 -9.39 26.89
N VAL A 198 -12.57 -10.40 26.51
CA VAL A 198 -11.59 -10.35 25.40
C VAL A 198 -12.36 -10.45 24.10
N LEU A 199 -12.22 -9.44 23.25
CA LEU A 199 -12.87 -9.35 21.96
C LEU A 199 -11.87 -9.60 20.83
N ALA A 200 -12.26 -10.41 19.86
CA ALA A 200 -11.54 -10.59 18.60
C ALA A 200 -12.54 -10.43 17.43
N VAL A 201 -12.12 -9.75 16.36
CA VAL A 201 -12.91 -9.53 15.14
C VAL A 201 -12.07 -9.94 13.94
N ASP A 202 -12.40 -11.05 13.27
CA ASP A 202 -11.82 -11.53 12.00
C ASP A 202 -10.31 -11.28 11.81
N GLY A 203 -9.51 -11.47 12.87
CA GLY A 203 -8.07 -11.21 12.86
C GLY A 203 -7.68 -9.73 12.69
N ARG A 204 -8.62 -8.81 12.90
CA ARG A 204 -8.39 -7.36 12.87
C ARG A 204 -7.85 -6.87 14.20
N THR A 205 -7.06 -5.81 14.13
CA THR A 205 -6.52 -5.16 15.32
C THR A 205 -7.46 -4.03 15.76
N PRO A 206 -7.85 -3.98 17.04
CA PRO A 206 -8.63 -2.86 17.55
C PRO A 206 -7.78 -1.60 17.70
N GLU A 207 -8.44 -0.45 17.85
CA GLU A 207 -7.83 0.79 18.31
C GLU A 207 -7.33 0.66 19.77
N ALA A 208 -6.68 1.69 20.29
CA ALA A 208 -6.05 1.68 21.60
C ALA A 208 -7.01 1.38 22.78
N ASP A 209 -8.32 1.57 22.60
CA ASP A 209 -9.35 1.25 23.58
C ASP A 209 -9.68 -0.25 23.65
N GLY A 210 -9.17 -1.06 22.72
CA GLY A 210 -9.45 -2.49 22.61
C GLY A 210 -10.89 -2.83 22.21
N ARG A 211 -11.73 -1.85 21.86
CA ARG A 211 -13.16 -1.98 21.62
C ARG A 211 -13.64 -1.37 20.31
N THR A 212 -12.90 -0.44 19.76
CA THR A 212 -13.18 0.20 18.48
C THR A 212 -12.35 -0.44 17.38
N TYR A 213 -12.99 -0.75 16.27
CA TYR A 213 -12.34 -1.26 15.05
C TYR A 213 -12.64 -0.32 13.91
N ARG A 214 -11.65 0.01 13.11
CA ARG A 214 -11.82 0.78 11.88
C ARG A 214 -11.87 -0.18 10.70
N LEU A 215 -13.07 -0.38 10.16
CA LEU A 215 -13.35 -1.40 9.15
C LEU A 215 -13.98 -0.81 7.90
N PRO A 216 -13.60 -1.29 6.70
CA PRO A 216 -14.32 -0.94 5.48
C PRO A 216 -15.68 -1.63 5.44
N LYS A 217 -16.59 -1.13 4.62
CA LYS A 217 -17.76 -1.90 4.21
C LYS A 217 -17.30 -3.13 3.45
N SER A 218 -17.92 -4.26 3.73
CA SER A 218 -17.67 -5.53 3.04
C SER A 218 -18.98 -6.13 2.58
N GLY A 219 -18.97 -6.79 1.43
CA GLY A 219 -20.09 -7.61 0.97
C GLY A 219 -20.37 -8.81 1.88
N ASN A 220 -19.38 -9.21 2.69
CA ASN A 220 -19.52 -10.28 3.68
C ASN A 220 -19.55 -9.69 5.10
N PRO A 221 -20.37 -10.24 6.00
CA PRO A 221 -20.36 -9.83 7.41
C PRO A 221 -19.02 -10.19 8.07
N TYR A 222 -18.61 -9.37 9.01
CA TYR A 222 -17.45 -9.62 9.89
C TYR A 222 -17.88 -10.54 11.02
N ALA A 223 -17.03 -11.52 11.36
CA ALA A 223 -17.25 -12.36 12.53
C ALA A 223 -16.53 -11.81 13.75
N TYR A 224 -17.13 -11.99 14.92
CA TYR A 224 -16.49 -11.67 16.19
C TYR A 224 -16.60 -12.86 17.18
N MET A 225 -15.67 -12.88 18.12
CA MET A 225 -15.65 -13.80 19.24
C MET A 225 -15.34 -13.03 20.53
N LEU A 226 -16.11 -13.32 21.59
CA LEU A 226 -15.93 -12.82 22.92
C LEU A 226 -15.63 -13.96 23.89
N LYS A 227 -14.66 -13.74 24.77
CA LYS A 227 -14.31 -14.65 25.86
C LYS A 227 -14.15 -13.88 27.16
N ALA A 228 -14.73 -14.40 28.24
CA ALA A 228 -14.54 -13.85 29.58
C ALA A 228 -14.55 -14.95 30.63
N PHE A 229 -13.78 -14.76 31.70
CA PHE A 229 -13.78 -15.70 32.79
C PHE A 229 -15.17 -15.79 33.43
N GLY A 230 -15.70 -17.02 33.60
CA GLY A 230 -17.01 -17.24 34.18
C GLY A 230 -18.19 -16.98 33.25
N TYR A 231 -17.96 -16.91 31.96
CA TYR A 231 -18.99 -16.76 30.93
C TYR A 231 -18.84 -17.77 29.82
N GLU A 232 -19.93 -18.07 29.16
CA GLU A 232 -19.92 -18.85 27.91
C GLU A 232 -19.26 -18.04 26.78
N ASP A 233 -18.44 -18.69 25.95
CA ASP A 233 -17.89 -18.07 24.74
C ASP A 233 -19.04 -17.59 23.84
N LYS A 234 -18.95 -16.36 23.34
CA LYS A 234 -19.96 -15.75 22.49
C LYS A 234 -19.37 -15.37 21.15
N SER A 235 -19.98 -15.88 20.08
CA SER A 235 -19.66 -15.49 18.72
C SER A 235 -20.87 -14.91 18.01
N GLY A 236 -20.62 -14.12 16.95
CA GLY A 236 -21.66 -13.57 16.10
C GLY A 236 -21.06 -12.89 14.90
N THR A 237 -21.92 -12.27 14.11
CA THR A 237 -21.52 -11.51 12.93
C THR A 237 -22.19 -10.14 12.89
N PHE A 238 -21.59 -9.19 12.19
CA PHE A 238 -22.14 -7.86 11.97
C PHE A 238 -21.72 -7.34 10.58
N THR A 239 -22.46 -6.37 10.05
CA THR A 239 -22.12 -5.67 8.81
C THR A 239 -21.81 -4.22 9.11
N VAL A 240 -20.88 -3.64 8.36
CA VAL A 240 -20.51 -2.21 8.46
C VAL A 240 -21.41 -1.40 7.54
N THR A 241 -21.96 -0.30 8.05
CA THR A 241 -22.87 0.62 7.34
C THR A 241 -22.29 2.04 7.30
N ASP A 242 -22.92 2.96 6.58
CA ASP A 242 -22.54 4.39 6.55
C ASP A 242 -22.88 5.16 7.84
N GLY A 243 -23.71 4.56 8.68
CA GLY A 243 -24.15 5.17 9.93
C GLY A 243 -23.37 4.72 11.16
N ASP A 244 -24.04 4.76 12.31
CA ASP A 244 -23.50 4.24 13.56
C ASP A 244 -23.39 2.70 13.50
N ASN A 245 -22.20 2.20 13.79
CA ASN A 245 -21.89 0.79 13.82
C ASN A 245 -21.66 0.27 15.26
N ALA A 246 -22.41 0.78 16.24
CA ALA A 246 -22.35 0.31 17.62
C ALA A 246 -22.85 -1.14 17.73
N GLN A 247 -22.07 -1.98 18.39
CA GLN A 247 -22.38 -3.37 18.68
C GLN A 247 -22.49 -3.56 20.20
N THR A 248 -23.66 -3.98 20.70
CA THR A 248 -23.85 -4.31 22.11
C THR A 248 -23.99 -5.82 22.25
N VAL A 249 -23.09 -6.44 23.02
CA VAL A 249 -23.07 -7.90 23.17
C VAL A 249 -23.00 -8.27 24.62
N THR A 250 -24.01 -9.05 25.08
CA THR A 250 -24.08 -9.60 26.43
C THR A 250 -23.75 -11.09 26.37
N MET A 251 -22.84 -11.53 27.22
CA MET A 251 -22.47 -12.93 27.40
C MET A 251 -23.33 -13.59 28.50
N ILE A 252 -23.46 -14.90 28.43
CA ILE A 252 -24.19 -15.68 29.44
C ILE A 252 -23.22 -16.07 30.53
N LYS A 253 -23.55 -15.69 31.79
CA LYS A 253 -22.74 -16.05 32.96
C LYS A 253 -22.89 -17.54 33.26
N LEU A 254 -21.76 -18.22 33.46
CA LEU A 254 -21.71 -19.61 33.86
C LEU A 254 -22.13 -19.74 35.34
N PRO A 255 -22.79 -20.85 35.73
CA PRO A 255 -23.06 -21.15 37.13
C PRO A 255 -21.73 -21.33 37.87
N THR A 256 -21.67 -20.81 39.08
CA THR A 256 -20.51 -20.98 39.98
C THR A 256 -20.81 -21.98 41.07
N GLN A 257 -19.76 -22.65 41.53
CA GLN A 257 -19.80 -23.55 42.70
C GLN A 257 -18.97 -22.98 43.83
N LYS A 258 -19.47 -23.07 45.05
CA LYS A 258 -18.72 -22.64 46.25
C LYS A 258 -17.63 -23.65 46.53
N VAL A 259 -16.39 -23.21 46.53
CA VAL A 259 -15.20 -24.00 46.88
C VAL A 259 -14.65 -23.53 48.19
N THR A 260 -14.54 -24.46 49.16
CA THR A 260 -13.99 -24.17 50.49
C THR A 260 -12.75 -25.02 50.73
N PHE A 261 -11.73 -24.42 51.28
CA PHE A 261 -10.53 -25.12 51.72
C PHE A 261 -10.65 -25.53 53.18
N GLY A 262 -10.27 -26.77 53.48
CA GLY A 262 -10.25 -27.27 54.88
C GLY A 262 -9.23 -26.51 55.73
N ALA A 263 -9.28 -26.75 57.02
CA ALA A 263 -8.34 -26.15 57.95
C ALA A 263 -6.89 -26.49 57.59
N VAL A 264 -6.06 -25.44 57.55
CA VAL A 264 -4.62 -25.58 57.30
C VAL A 264 -3.90 -25.57 58.62
N THR A 265 -3.19 -26.66 58.92
CA THR A 265 -2.44 -26.81 60.17
C THR A 265 -0.95 -26.89 59.90
N ALA A 266 -0.15 -26.37 60.83
CA ALA A 266 1.29 -26.51 60.76
C ALA A 266 1.71 -27.91 61.26
N ALA A 267 2.71 -28.52 60.63
CA ALA A 267 3.21 -29.82 61.02
C ALA A 267 3.84 -29.86 62.42
N ASP A 268 4.29 -28.69 62.90
CA ASP A 268 4.84 -28.49 64.26
C ASP A 268 3.77 -28.13 65.32
N GLY A 269 2.49 -28.21 64.93
CA GLY A 269 1.36 -27.96 65.83
C GLY A 269 1.13 -26.50 66.25
N LYS A 270 1.83 -25.55 65.62
CA LYS A 270 1.64 -24.12 65.91
C LYS A 270 0.45 -23.56 65.19
N ASP A 271 -0.15 -22.56 65.78
CA ASP A 271 -1.17 -21.75 65.14
C ASP A 271 -0.57 -20.91 64.04
N ILE A 272 -1.19 -20.96 62.90
CA ILE A 272 -0.74 -20.24 61.70
C ILE A 272 -1.89 -19.48 61.05
N THR A 273 -1.54 -18.40 60.36
CA THR A 273 -2.48 -17.64 59.52
C THR A 273 -2.08 -17.85 58.06
N PRO A 274 -2.64 -18.87 57.39
CA PRO A 274 -2.28 -19.17 56.00
C PRO A 274 -3.00 -18.23 55.06
N VAL A 275 -2.33 -17.92 53.95
CA VAL A 275 -2.93 -17.23 52.79
C VAL A 275 -3.10 -18.28 51.69
N ILE A 276 -4.32 -18.44 51.21
CA ILE A 276 -4.65 -19.31 50.08
C ILE A 276 -4.87 -18.45 48.87
N SER A 277 -4.21 -18.75 47.78
CA SER A 277 -4.43 -18.14 46.48
C SER A 277 -4.86 -19.20 45.48
N VAL A 278 -5.84 -18.88 44.66
CA VAL A 278 -6.37 -19.73 43.60
C VAL A 278 -6.14 -19.05 42.24
N THR A 279 -5.76 -19.82 41.26
CA THR A 279 -5.55 -19.36 39.89
C THR A 279 -6.17 -20.35 38.89
N CYS A 280 -6.65 -19.82 37.75
CA CYS A 280 -7.11 -20.61 36.63
C CYS A 280 -6.06 -20.55 35.53
N ALA A 281 -5.55 -21.70 35.04
CA ALA A 281 -4.50 -21.72 34.03
C ALA A 281 -4.98 -21.11 32.70
N ALA A 282 -6.21 -21.37 32.30
CA ALA A 282 -6.83 -20.83 31.10
C ALA A 282 -7.05 -19.30 31.17
N TRP A 283 -7.05 -18.72 32.38
CA TRP A 283 -7.29 -17.32 32.66
C TRP A 283 -6.26 -16.78 33.67
N SER A 284 -4.99 -16.93 33.35
CA SER A 284 -3.87 -16.63 34.26
C SER A 284 -3.81 -15.16 34.71
N ALA A 285 -4.35 -14.23 33.93
CA ALA A 285 -4.44 -12.82 34.27
C ALA A 285 -5.61 -12.50 35.21
N GLN A 286 -6.59 -13.41 35.35
CA GLN A 286 -7.76 -13.21 36.22
C GLN A 286 -7.38 -13.35 37.68
N LYS A 287 -7.57 -12.28 38.43
CA LYS A 287 -7.37 -12.30 39.90
C LYS A 287 -8.62 -12.87 40.56
N LEU A 288 -8.50 -14.07 41.14
CA LEU A 288 -9.56 -14.69 41.92
C LEU A 288 -9.44 -14.25 43.38
N THR A 289 -10.53 -13.73 43.93
CA THR A 289 -10.57 -13.22 45.31
C THR A 289 -11.49 -14.09 46.16
N ALA A 290 -11.01 -14.50 47.31
CA ALA A 290 -11.83 -15.21 48.27
C ALA A 290 -12.93 -14.30 48.90
N ALA A 291 -14.08 -14.89 49.18
CA ALA A 291 -15.11 -14.25 49.98
C ALA A 291 -14.63 -14.07 51.44
N ALA A 292 -15.41 -13.35 52.27
CA ALA A 292 -15.06 -13.07 53.65
C ALA A 292 -14.90 -14.34 54.52
N ASP A 293 -15.56 -15.42 54.15
CA ASP A 293 -15.45 -16.74 54.81
C ASP A 293 -14.30 -17.60 54.25
N GLY A 294 -13.46 -17.05 53.38
CA GLY A 294 -12.33 -17.75 52.74
C GLY A 294 -12.72 -18.67 51.57
N SER A 295 -13.99 -18.72 51.18
CA SER A 295 -14.47 -19.51 50.06
C SER A 295 -14.27 -18.78 48.74
N TYR A 296 -14.35 -19.53 47.65
CA TYR A 296 -14.32 -19.03 46.27
C TYR A 296 -15.57 -19.50 45.50
N ASP A 297 -16.21 -18.60 44.80
CA ASP A 297 -17.29 -18.95 43.85
C ASP A 297 -16.70 -19.08 42.47
N LEU A 298 -16.52 -20.31 42.00
CA LEU A 298 -15.80 -20.62 40.76
C LEU A 298 -16.70 -21.34 39.77
N PRO A 299 -16.64 -20.96 38.49
CA PRO A 299 -17.26 -21.76 37.41
C PRO A 299 -16.57 -23.10 37.27
N ALA A 300 -17.21 -24.04 36.56
CA ALA A 300 -16.57 -25.32 36.21
C ALA A 300 -15.25 -25.09 35.47
N GLY A 301 -14.22 -25.82 35.83
CA GLY A 301 -12.88 -25.67 35.25
C GLY A 301 -11.78 -26.28 36.11
N GLU A 302 -10.56 -26.15 35.63
CA GLU A 302 -9.35 -26.61 36.30
C GLU A 302 -8.62 -25.43 36.98
N TYR A 303 -8.26 -25.60 38.25
CA TYR A 303 -7.66 -24.58 39.08
C TYR A 303 -6.41 -25.09 39.76
N SER A 304 -5.50 -24.17 40.02
CA SER A 304 -4.36 -24.40 40.88
C SER A 304 -4.50 -23.56 42.15
N TYR A 305 -4.02 -24.08 43.26
CA TYR A 305 -3.95 -23.33 44.51
C TYR A 305 -2.53 -23.28 45.06
N ALA A 306 -2.25 -22.24 45.79
CA ALA A 306 -1.05 -22.12 46.62
C ALA A 306 -1.42 -21.69 48.04
N VAL A 307 -0.94 -22.41 49.00
CA VAL A 307 -1.08 -22.09 50.44
C VAL A 307 0.26 -21.58 50.94
N SER A 308 0.34 -20.36 51.40
CA SER A 308 1.54 -19.70 51.91
C SER A 308 1.36 -19.21 53.35
N CYS A 309 2.40 -19.32 54.16
CA CYS A 309 2.47 -18.80 55.49
C CYS A 309 3.93 -18.44 55.81
N ALA A 310 4.15 -17.33 56.56
CA ALA A 310 5.49 -16.91 56.92
C ALA A 310 6.22 -17.98 57.74
N GLY A 311 7.46 -18.29 57.37
CA GLY A 311 8.29 -19.31 58.02
C GLY A 311 8.00 -20.77 57.61
N TYR A 312 7.13 -20.99 56.59
CA TYR A 312 6.80 -22.32 56.06
C TYR A 312 6.93 -22.41 54.55
N LYS A 313 7.23 -23.59 54.04
CA LYS A 313 7.26 -23.85 52.58
C LYS A 313 5.87 -23.71 51.98
N THR A 314 5.77 -23.06 50.84
CA THR A 314 4.52 -22.94 50.08
C THR A 314 4.09 -24.31 49.54
N VAL A 315 2.86 -24.71 49.82
CA VAL A 315 2.24 -25.91 49.25
C VAL A 315 1.39 -25.54 48.05
N ARG A 316 1.50 -26.32 46.97
CA ARG A 316 0.74 -26.12 45.75
C ARG A 316 -0.01 -27.39 45.39
N GLY A 317 -1.14 -27.23 44.71
CA GLY A 317 -1.92 -28.35 44.18
C GLY A 317 -2.91 -27.87 43.15
N THR A 318 -3.64 -28.81 42.57
CA THR A 318 -4.69 -28.57 41.57
C THR A 318 -6.00 -29.18 42.03
N PHE A 319 -7.11 -28.64 41.55
CA PHE A 319 -8.44 -29.20 41.73
C PHE A 319 -9.33 -28.84 40.54
N THR A 320 -10.37 -29.63 40.33
CA THR A 320 -11.35 -29.42 39.28
C THR A 320 -12.69 -29.04 39.92
N VAL A 321 -13.30 -27.97 39.42
CA VAL A 321 -14.68 -27.61 39.74
C VAL A 321 -15.58 -28.19 38.67
N THR A 322 -16.54 -28.98 39.07
CA THR A 322 -17.59 -29.54 38.19
C THR A 322 -18.91 -28.81 38.41
N ASN A 323 -19.91 -29.06 37.58
CA ASN A 323 -21.24 -28.46 37.76
C ASN A 323 -22.02 -29.00 39.00
N THR A 324 -21.42 -29.90 39.75
CA THR A 324 -21.93 -30.37 41.03
C THR A 324 -21.08 -29.77 42.15
N ALA A 325 -21.71 -29.41 43.28
CA ALA A 325 -20.99 -28.85 44.44
C ALA A 325 -19.85 -29.77 44.88
N VAL A 326 -18.63 -29.23 44.90
CA VAL A 326 -17.43 -29.96 45.30
C VAL A 326 -17.03 -29.50 46.70
N THR A 327 -17.18 -30.38 47.67
CA THR A 327 -16.58 -30.23 49.01
C THR A 327 -15.29 -31.03 49.01
N ASP A 328 -14.20 -30.47 48.52
CA ASP A 328 -12.89 -31.12 48.62
C ASP A 328 -12.24 -30.74 49.98
N ARG A 329 -12.29 -31.68 50.95
CA ARG A 329 -11.59 -31.56 52.25
C ARG A 329 -10.17 -32.08 52.06
N LYS A 330 -9.25 -31.26 51.58
CA LYS A 330 -7.82 -31.57 51.64
C LYS A 330 -7.18 -30.85 52.85
N SER A 331 -6.84 -31.64 53.85
CA SER A 331 -5.94 -31.18 54.92
C SER A 331 -4.50 -31.13 54.32
N VAL A 332 -3.87 -29.97 54.36
CA VAL A 332 -2.49 -29.81 53.86
C VAL A 332 -1.57 -29.73 55.07
N GLY A 333 -0.90 -30.84 55.39
CA GLY A 333 0.19 -30.83 56.35
C GLY A 333 1.44 -30.12 55.80
N ARG A 334 2.12 -29.32 56.62
CA ARG A 334 3.32 -28.58 56.20
C ARG A 334 4.53 -28.89 57.07
N GLU A 335 5.68 -29.03 56.40
CA GLU A 335 7.01 -29.05 57.06
C GLU A 335 7.57 -27.60 57.13
N ARG A 336 8.26 -27.34 58.24
CA ARG A 336 8.97 -26.08 58.50
C ARG A 336 10.17 -25.93 57.58
N VAL A 337 10.50 -24.69 57.13
CA VAL A 337 11.73 -24.37 56.41
C VAL A 337 12.93 -24.45 57.30
#